data_36a06dd2d46fb1ea8d92e081943f3fe3
#
_entry.id   36a06dd2d46fb1ea8d92e081943f3fe3
#
_cell.length_a   1.000
_cell.length_b   1.000
_cell.length_c   1.000
_cell.angle_alpha   90.00
_cell.angle_beta   90.00
_cell.angle_gamma   90.00
#
_symmetry.space_group_name_H-M   'P 1'
#
loop_
_entity.id
_entity.type
_entity.pdbx_description
1 polymer ?
#
loop_
_entity_poly.entity_id
_entity_poly.type
_entity_poly.pdbx_seq_one_letter_code
_entity_poly.pdbx_strand_id
1 'polypeptide(L)'
;MPYKDKGHLEIEDRGAVLVVRVDGGPHQLFGLDVAQQLDKLVNRVDRDPSIRAVVFTGAHPERFVSHAAVRWLQEEGAASPTVGRRGAAAVVRMAKHVDRSRLLGAVMRRTPMRGALQLERLHTTFLRMNASGVLFVAALNGSALGLGAEFAWACDLRVMADGDFFIGQPEILLGIIPGGGGTQRLTRLIGTHRSLAAILEGKPFTPAEALANGAVDKVVPQDKVVAQAVELAEHFGRRSKGSVAAAKRSVYFGGSMSLEDGLHVERAEFFTRVMSKDGQELMLDYMKTTDATGELPLYHPDTYAQALASGSVPGRRSTQTTRR
;
A
#
# COMPACT_ATOMS: atom_id res chain seq x y z
N MET A 1 30.75 -5.60 -13.39
CA MET A 1 30.97 -4.75 -12.22
C MET A 1 29.82 -5.00 -11.24
N PRO A 2 30.06 -5.17 -9.93
CA PRO A 2 28.96 -5.30 -9.00
C PRO A 2 28.11 -4.02 -9.04
N TYR A 3 26.78 -4.18 -9.05
CA TYR A 3 25.81 -3.10 -9.01
C TYR A 3 26.04 -2.30 -7.71
N LYS A 4 26.64 -1.12 -7.82
CA LYS A 4 27.12 -0.33 -6.66
C LYS A 4 26.09 0.68 -6.14
N ASP A 5 24.99 0.88 -6.85
CA ASP A 5 23.99 1.86 -6.49
C ASP A 5 23.05 1.27 -5.46
N LYS A 6 23.33 1.57 -4.21
CA LYS A 6 22.43 1.23 -3.10
C LYS A 6 21.23 2.13 -3.19
N GLY A 7 20.07 1.55 -3.47
CA GLY A 7 18.81 2.27 -3.40
C GLY A 7 18.54 2.78 -1.99
N HIS A 8 17.85 3.91 -1.87
CA HIS A 8 17.50 4.49 -0.59
C HIS A 8 16.13 5.19 -0.61
N LEU A 9 15.60 5.47 0.57
CA LEU A 9 14.38 6.23 0.77
C LEU A 9 14.74 7.60 1.33
N GLU A 10 14.40 8.65 0.60
CA GLU A 10 14.47 10.04 1.09
C GLU A 10 13.13 10.41 1.69
N ILE A 11 13.13 10.84 2.95
CA ILE A 11 11.91 11.13 3.69
C ILE A 11 11.81 12.63 3.94
N GLU A 12 10.76 13.24 3.40
CA GLU A 12 10.33 14.59 3.69
C GLU A 12 9.18 14.53 4.69
N ASP A 13 9.36 15.13 5.85
CA ASP A 13 8.35 15.18 6.91
C ASP A 13 7.45 16.42 6.70
N ARG A 14 6.16 16.19 6.52
CA ARG A 14 5.11 17.20 6.43
C ARG A 14 4.11 17.10 7.57
N GLY A 15 4.58 16.74 8.76
CA GLY A 15 3.74 16.56 9.94
C GLY A 15 3.01 15.21 9.92
N ALA A 16 1.69 15.21 9.75
CA ALA A 16 0.93 13.97 9.71
C ALA A 16 1.14 13.12 8.43
N VAL A 17 1.77 13.67 7.40
CA VAL A 17 2.05 13.02 6.12
C VAL A 17 3.55 13.00 5.87
N LEU A 18 4.10 11.83 5.55
CA LEU A 18 5.46 11.70 5.06
C LEU A 18 5.44 11.59 3.53
N VAL A 19 6.27 12.36 2.85
CA VAL A 19 6.55 12.16 1.43
C VAL A 19 7.87 11.41 1.30
N VAL A 20 7.85 10.26 0.66
CA VAL A 20 8.98 9.34 0.55
C VAL A 20 9.37 9.18 -0.90
N ARG A 21 10.54 9.70 -1.26
CA ARG A 21 11.13 9.48 -2.58
C ARG A 21 11.92 8.18 -2.57
N VAL A 22 11.55 7.31 -3.49
CA VAL A 22 12.27 6.03 -3.69
C VAL A 22 13.37 6.30 -4.71
N ASP A 23 14.61 6.20 -4.30
CA ASP A 23 15.75 6.20 -5.21
C ASP A 23 16.24 4.76 -5.39
N GLY A 24 16.03 4.22 -6.57
CA GLY A 24 16.48 2.88 -6.99
C GLY A 24 17.73 2.93 -7.87
N GLY A 25 18.52 4.02 -7.81
CA GLY A 25 19.67 4.27 -8.67
C GLY A 25 19.28 4.66 -10.10
N PRO A 26 20.22 4.69 -11.04
CA PRO A 26 20.02 5.26 -12.39
C PRO A 26 18.93 4.56 -13.20
N HIS A 27 18.63 3.30 -12.87
CA HIS A 27 17.54 2.54 -13.51
C HIS A 27 16.27 2.48 -12.67
N GLN A 28 16.24 3.12 -11.50
CA GLN A 28 15.10 3.20 -10.58
C GLN A 28 14.57 1.80 -10.20
N LEU A 29 15.46 0.86 -9.85
CA LEU A 29 15.12 -0.52 -9.56
C LEU A 29 14.68 -0.70 -8.10
N PHE A 30 13.74 -1.60 -7.88
CA PHE A 30 13.39 -2.07 -6.54
C PHE A 30 14.39 -3.15 -6.10
N GLY A 31 15.38 -2.75 -5.30
CA GLY A 31 16.40 -3.62 -4.73
C GLY A 31 16.07 -4.08 -3.31
N LEU A 32 16.93 -4.97 -2.77
CA LEU A 32 16.80 -5.46 -1.39
C LEU A 32 16.98 -4.38 -0.33
N ASP A 33 17.82 -3.41 -0.59
CA ASP A 33 18.08 -2.25 0.25
C ASP A 33 16.85 -1.34 0.36
N VAL A 34 16.15 -1.08 -0.75
CA VAL A 34 14.84 -0.40 -0.76
C VAL A 34 13.82 -1.22 0.04
N ALA A 35 13.74 -2.54 -0.19
CA ALA A 35 12.83 -3.42 0.54
C ALA A 35 13.06 -3.39 2.06
N GLN A 36 14.32 -3.41 2.50
CA GLN A 36 14.68 -3.35 3.92
C GLN A 36 14.37 -2.00 4.57
N GLN A 37 14.58 -0.91 3.84
CA GLN A 37 14.24 0.44 4.33
C GLN A 37 12.74 0.64 4.38
N LEU A 38 11.99 0.11 3.39
CA LEU A 38 10.54 0.12 3.39
C LEU A 38 9.97 -0.64 4.60
N ASP A 39 10.50 -1.84 4.93
CA ASP A 39 10.08 -2.59 6.12
C ASP A 39 10.29 -1.78 7.42
N LYS A 40 11.45 -1.12 7.55
CA LYS A 40 11.73 -0.26 8.71
C LYS A 40 10.79 0.94 8.77
N LEU A 41 10.53 1.58 7.63
CA LEU A 41 9.61 2.72 7.54
C LEU A 41 8.20 2.32 7.94
N VAL A 42 7.66 1.24 7.37
CA VAL A 42 6.31 0.74 7.69
C VAL A 42 6.18 0.42 9.17
N ASN A 43 7.18 -0.24 9.78
CA ASN A 43 7.21 -0.52 11.21
C ASN A 43 7.24 0.77 12.07
N ARG A 44 7.99 1.80 11.64
CA ARG A 44 8.07 3.09 12.33
C ARG A 44 6.74 3.81 12.30
N VAL A 45 6.17 4.03 11.10
CA VAL A 45 4.95 4.83 10.95
C VAL A 45 3.72 4.16 11.55
N ASP A 46 3.68 2.83 11.58
CA ASP A 46 2.59 2.09 12.22
C ASP A 46 2.52 2.35 13.74
N ARG A 47 3.69 2.45 14.38
CA ARG A 47 3.81 2.71 15.82
C ARG A 47 3.68 4.19 16.19
N ASP A 48 3.95 5.09 15.26
CA ASP A 48 3.90 6.54 15.51
C ASP A 48 2.45 7.05 15.40
N PRO A 49 1.83 7.53 16.49
CA PRO A 49 0.45 8.00 16.46
C PRO A 49 0.29 9.32 15.70
N SER A 50 1.36 10.08 15.48
CA SER A 50 1.33 11.35 14.76
C SER A 50 1.23 11.15 13.25
N ILE A 51 1.82 10.08 12.71
CA ILE A 51 1.83 9.80 11.27
C ILE A 51 0.52 9.16 10.85
N ARG A 52 -0.14 9.77 9.88
CA ARG A 52 -1.43 9.37 9.33
C ARG A 52 -1.35 8.80 7.93
N ALA A 53 -0.39 9.28 7.13
CA ALA A 53 -0.21 8.80 5.77
C ALA A 53 1.25 8.86 5.32
N VAL A 54 1.56 8.04 4.31
CA VAL A 54 2.83 8.04 3.59
C VAL A 54 2.52 8.11 2.10
N VAL A 55 3.12 9.08 1.43
CA VAL A 55 3.06 9.24 -0.03
C VAL A 55 4.39 8.80 -0.61
N PHE A 56 4.40 7.78 -1.45
CA PHE A 56 5.57 7.32 -2.18
C PHE A 56 5.63 7.93 -3.56
N THR A 57 6.82 8.39 -3.98
CA THR A 57 7.09 8.84 -5.35
C THR A 57 8.49 8.43 -5.78
N GLY A 58 8.78 8.41 -7.09
CA GLY A 58 10.11 8.09 -7.59
C GLY A 58 11.05 9.29 -7.52
N ALA A 59 12.35 9.04 -7.29
CA ALA A 59 13.39 10.06 -7.42
C ALA A 59 13.72 10.38 -8.88
N HIS A 60 13.49 9.44 -9.80
CA HIS A 60 13.68 9.65 -11.24
C HIS A 60 12.49 10.41 -11.85
N PRO A 61 12.71 11.39 -12.76
CA PRO A 61 11.62 12.22 -13.29
C PRO A 61 10.57 11.44 -14.10
N GLU A 62 10.95 10.35 -14.77
CA GLU A 62 10.07 9.57 -15.64
C GLU A 62 9.73 8.18 -15.10
N ARG A 63 10.15 7.86 -13.87
CA ARG A 63 9.96 6.52 -13.29
C ARG A 63 9.58 6.63 -11.84
N PHE A 64 8.47 6.02 -11.49
CA PHE A 64 8.11 5.80 -10.10
C PHE A 64 9.06 4.76 -9.48
N VAL A 65 8.95 3.52 -9.91
CA VAL A 65 9.88 2.41 -9.65
C VAL A 65 9.81 1.49 -10.86
N SER A 66 10.95 1.19 -11.49
CA SER A 66 10.95 0.44 -12.75
C SER A 66 10.44 -0.99 -12.55
N HIS A 67 11.24 -1.83 -11.90
CA HIS A 67 10.92 -3.23 -11.61
C HIS A 67 11.94 -3.79 -10.60
N ALA A 68 11.82 -5.05 -10.21
CA ALA A 68 12.84 -5.72 -9.42
C ALA A 68 14.18 -5.77 -10.17
N ALA A 69 15.28 -5.73 -9.45
CA ALA A 69 16.60 -5.95 -10.04
C ALA A 69 16.68 -7.36 -10.64
N VAL A 70 16.56 -7.48 -11.97
CA VAL A 70 16.55 -8.80 -12.66
C VAL A 70 17.81 -9.60 -12.37
N ARG A 71 18.96 -8.93 -12.21
CA ARG A 71 20.20 -9.58 -11.79
C ARG A 71 20.05 -10.33 -10.46
N TRP A 72 19.41 -9.69 -9.47
CA TRP A 72 19.13 -10.33 -8.19
C TRP A 72 18.26 -11.58 -8.36
N LEU A 73 17.20 -11.50 -9.14
CA LEU A 73 16.32 -12.66 -9.40
C LEU A 73 17.06 -13.80 -10.10
N GLN A 74 17.91 -13.47 -11.07
CA GLN A 74 18.70 -14.43 -11.81
C GLN A 74 19.76 -15.11 -10.92
N GLU A 75 20.51 -14.34 -10.12
CA GLU A 75 21.53 -14.86 -9.22
C GLU A 75 20.93 -15.76 -8.12
N GLU A 76 19.81 -15.37 -7.52
CA GLU A 76 19.10 -16.18 -6.52
C GLU A 76 18.49 -17.45 -7.15
N GLY A 77 17.96 -17.34 -8.37
CA GLY A 77 17.43 -18.49 -9.11
C GLY A 77 18.53 -19.47 -9.48
N ALA A 78 19.66 -19.00 -9.99
CA ALA A 78 20.79 -19.84 -10.37
C ALA A 78 21.47 -20.52 -9.15
N ALA A 79 21.47 -19.86 -7.98
CA ALA A 79 21.98 -20.41 -6.74
C ALA A 79 21.05 -21.42 -6.06
N SER A 80 19.77 -21.47 -6.47
CA SER A 80 18.75 -22.32 -5.87
C SER A 80 18.69 -23.69 -6.57
N PRO A 81 18.44 -24.79 -5.84
CA PRO A 81 18.22 -26.08 -6.48
C PRO A 81 16.93 -26.06 -7.30
N THR A 82 16.95 -26.69 -8.47
CA THR A 82 15.75 -26.87 -9.28
C THR A 82 14.76 -27.78 -8.56
N VAL A 83 13.60 -27.25 -8.26
CA VAL A 83 12.52 -27.98 -7.57
C VAL A 83 11.20 -27.84 -8.33
N GLY A 84 10.39 -28.87 -8.33
CA GLY A 84 9.03 -28.78 -8.87
C GLY A 84 8.12 -27.96 -7.97
N ARG A 85 6.90 -27.65 -8.47
CA ARG A 85 5.89 -26.82 -7.79
C ARG A 85 5.65 -27.21 -6.32
N ARG A 86 5.60 -28.49 -5.98
CA ARG A 86 5.39 -28.97 -4.59
C ARG A 86 6.57 -28.61 -3.69
N GLY A 87 7.81 -28.76 -4.20
CA GLY A 87 9.02 -28.39 -3.49
C GLY A 87 9.08 -26.87 -3.26
N ALA A 88 8.82 -26.07 -4.29
CA ALA A 88 8.76 -24.61 -4.17
C ALA A 88 7.72 -24.18 -3.12
N ALA A 89 6.53 -24.78 -3.12
CA ALA A 89 5.50 -24.48 -2.13
C ALA A 89 5.92 -24.85 -0.68
N ALA A 90 6.72 -25.92 -0.51
CA ALA A 90 7.28 -26.28 0.80
C ALA A 90 8.32 -25.27 1.26
N VAL A 91 9.20 -24.81 0.35
CA VAL A 91 10.20 -23.78 0.62
C VAL A 91 9.55 -22.47 1.07
N VAL A 92 8.54 -21.99 0.34
CA VAL A 92 7.81 -20.76 0.68
C VAL A 92 7.11 -20.90 2.05
N ARG A 93 6.48 -22.03 2.34
CA ARG A 93 5.89 -22.29 3.67
C ARG A 93 6.92 -22.27 4.77
N MET A 94 8.10 -22.88 4.54
CA MET A 94 9.21 -22.88 5.50
C MET A 94 9.73 -21.45 5.72
N ALA A 95 9.92 -20.67 4.67
CA ALA A 95 10.36 -19.27 4.77
C ALA A 95 9.44 -18.45 5.67
N LYS A 96 8.13 -18.63 5.55
CA LYS A 96 7.11 -17.97 6.40
C LYS A 96 7.24 -18.34 7.89
N HIS A 97 7.57 -19.59 8.22
CA HIS A 97 7.76 -20.02 9.61
C HIS A 97 9.10 -19.54 10.17
N VAL A 98 10.15 -19.60 9.34
CA VAL A 98 11.52 -19.19 9.70
C VAL A 98 11.60 -17.67 9.93
N ASP A 99 10.87 -16.85 9.17
CA ASP A 99 10.89 -15.40 9.33
C ASP A 99 10.37 -14.94 10.69
N ARG A 100 9.52 -15.75 11.34
CA ARG A 100 9.05 -15.50 12.71
C ARG A 100 10.14 -15.69 13.79
N SER A 101 11.25 -16.38 13.46
CA SER A 101 12.36 -16.63 14.38
C SER A 101 13.62 -15.91 13.92
N ARG A 102 14.14 -14.99 14.77
CA ARG A 102 15.39 -14.25 14.47
C ARG A 102 16.59 -15.18 14.24
N LEU A 103 16.71 -16.26 15.02
CA LEU A 103 17.81 -17.22 14.94
C LEU A 103 17.72 -18.05 13.66
N LEU A 104 16.56 -18.65 13.38
CA LEU A 104 16.35 -19.45 12.17
C LEU A 104 16.49 -18.60 10.90
N GLY A 105 15.96 -17.37 10.92
CA GLY A 105 16.15 -16.42 9.82
C GLY A 105 17.61 -16.06 9.57
N ALA A 106 18.44 -15.98 10.61
CA ALA A 106 19.88 -15.74 10.46
C ALA A 106 20.60 -16.90 9.78
N VAL A 107 20.22 -18.14 10.08
CA VAL A 107 20.75 -19.35 9.43
C VAL A 107 20.30 -19.41 7.98
N MET A 108 19.01 -19.24 7.71
CA MET A 108 18.44 -19.32 6.35
C MET A 108 19.03 -18.29 5.37
N ARG A 109 19.40 -17.11 5.85
CA ARG A 109 20.10 -16.10 5.03
C ARG A 109 21.45 -16.57 4.47
N ARG A 110 22.06 -17.61 5.05
CA ARG A 110 23.33 -18.19 4.60
C ARG A 110 23.14 -19.40 3.69
N THR A 111 21.90 -19.76 3.38
CA THR A 111 21.56 -20.90 2.51
C THR A 111 21.12 -20.42 1.12
N PRO A 112 21.11 -21.31 0.11
CA PRO A 112 20.55 -21.00 -1.21
C PRO A 112 19.05 -20.61 -1.19
N MET A 113 18.36 -20.76 -0.05
CA MET A 113 16.94 -20.43 0.11
C MET A 113 16.71 -18.99 0.61
N ARG A 114 17.75 -18.16 0.68
CA ARG A 114 17.67 -16.77 1.12
C ARG A 114 16.71 -15.94 0.28
N GLY A 115 16.61 -16.20 -1.03
CA GLY A 115 15.68 -15.51 -1.93
C GLY A 115 14.21 -15.69 -1.53
N ALA A 116 13.82 -16.92 -1.12
CA ALA A 116 12.47 -17.17 -0.62
C ALA A 116 12.15 -16.39 0.68
N LEU A 117 13.14 -16.26 1.58
CA LEU A 117 12.98 -15.47 2.80
C LEU A 117 12.87 -13.96 2.50
N GLN A 118 13.61 -13.46 1.51
CA GLN A 118 13.56 -12.07 1.08
C GLN A 118 12.19 -11.74 0.48
N LEU A 119 11.67 -12.63 -0.37
CA LEU A 119 10.33 -12.51 -0.95
C LEU A 119 9.24 -12.55 0.12
N GLU A 120 9.32 -13.48 1.08
CA GLU A 120 8.37 -13.55 2.20
C GLU A 120 8.34 -12.26 3.03
N ARG A 121 9.51 -11.66 3.30
CA ARG A 121 9.60 -10.37 4.00
C ARG A 121 8.97 -9.23 3.23
N LEU A 122 9.19 -9.17 1.92
CA LEU A 122 8.56 -8.17 1.06
C LEU A 122 7.03 -8.30 1.11
N HIS A 123 6.51 -9.53 0.96
CA HIS A 123 5.07 -9.78 1.08
C HIS A 123 4.54 -9.41 2.46
N THR A 124 5.26 -9.76 3.53
CA THR A 124 4.88 -9.39 4.90
C THR A 124 4.83 -7.87 5.08
N THR A 125 5.78 -7.13 4.50
CA THR A 125 5.79 -5.66 4.53
C THR A 125 4.56 -5.09 3.82
N PHE A 126 4.24 -5.57 2.62
CA PHE A 126 3.05 -5.13 1.88
C PHE A 126 1.73 -5.49 2.60
N LEU A 127 1.64 -6.68 3.19
CA LEU A 127 0.48 -7.07 4.00
C LEU A 127 0.34 -6.18 5.26
N ARG A 128 1.46 -5.78 5.87
CA ARG A 128 1.46 -4.86 7.00
C ARG A 128 0.99 -3.46 6.58
N MET A 129 1.38 -2.97 5.40
CA MET A 129 0.81 -1.74 4.84
C MET A 129 -0.72 -1.83 4.76
N ASN A 130 -1.26 -2.96 4.28
CA ASN A 130 -2.70 -3.18 4.15
C ASN A 130 -3.43 -3.39 5.50
N ALA A 131 -2.74 -3.75 6.58
CA ALA A 131 -3.30 -3.91 7.92
C ALA A 131 -3.20 -2.64 8.79
N SER A 132 -2.30 -1.72 8.41
CA SER A 132 -1.96 -0.52 9.18
C SER A 132 -3.09 0.52 9.19
N GLY A 133 -3.11 1.33 10.26
CA GLY A 133 -3.95 2.53 10.32
C GLY A 133 -3.36 3.76 9.59
N VAL A 134 -2.19 3.60 9.00
CA VAL A 134 -1.57 4.60 8.12
C VAL A 134 -2.03 4.37 6.69
N LEU A 135 -2.37 5.44 5.98
CA LEU A 135 -2.66 5.39 4.55
C LEU A 135 -1.36 5.41 3.75
N PHE A 136 -1.29 4.57 2.73
CA PHE A 136 -0.19 4.55 1.79
C PHE A 136 -0.69 4.96 0.41
N VAL A 137 -0.11 6.00 -0.15
CA VAL A 137 -0.51 6.55 -1.45
C VAL A 137 0.67 6.48 -2.41
N ALA A 138 0.48 5.89 -3.58
CA ALA A 138 1.47 5.91 -4.66
C ALA A 138 1.23 7.14 -5.54
N ALA A 139 2.20 8.05 -5.55
CA ALA A 139 2.29 9.19 -6.45
C ALA A 139 3.19 8.80 -7.63
N LEU A 140 2.59 8.17 -8.64
CA LEU A 140 3.28 7.63 -9.81
C LEU A 140 3.67 8.78 -10.75
N ASN A 141 4.82 9.40 -10.47
CA ASN A 141 5.38 10.51 -11.25
C ASN A 141 5.93 10.08 -12.62
N GLY A 142 5.90 8.79 -12.92
CA GLY A 142 6.35 8.17 -14.15
C GLY A 142 5.99 6.69 -14.18
N SER A 143 6.60 5.94 -15.08
CA SER A 143 6.30 4.53 -15.32
C SER A 143 6.61 3.63 -14.11
N ALA A 144 5.81 2.58 -13.95
CA ALA A 144 5.95 1.55 -12.92
C ALA A 144 5.68 0.17 -13.53
N LEU A 145 6.69 -0.68 -13.65
CA LEU A 145 6.57 -2.01 -14.24
C LEU A 145 6.94 -3.10 -13.23
N GLY A 146 6.42 -4.30 -13.41
CA GLY A 146 6.74 -5.44 -12.55
C GLY A 146 6.59 -5.11 -11.06
N LEU A 147 7.64 -5.33 -10.27
CA LEU A 147 7.61 -5.05 -8.83
C LEU A 147 7.31 -3.58 -8.50
N GLY A 148 7.62 -2.63 -9.39
CA GLY A 148 7.22 -1.23 -9.22
C GLY A 148 5.71 -1.03 -9.29
N ALA A 149 5.03 -1.70 -10.22
CA ALA A 149 3.58 -1.72 -10.29
C ALA A 149 2.96 -2.47 -9.10
N GLU A 150 3.55 -3.60 -8.68
CA GLU A 150 3.11 -4.38 -7.52
C GLU A 150 3.21 -3.58 -6.22
N PHE A 151 4.25 -2.77 -6.08
CA PHE A 151 4.41 -1.84 -4.95
C PHE A 151 3.33 -0.74 -4.99
N ALA A 152 3.06 -0.14 -6.16
CA ALA A 152 1.98 0.83 -6.31
C ALA A 152 0.61 0.22 -5.96
N TRP A 153 0.34 -1.02 -6.38
CA TRP A 153 -0.89 -1.74 -6.04
C TRP A 153 -0.92 -2.27 -4.60
N ALA A 154 0.20 -2.29 -3.91
CA ALA A 154 0.23 -2.54 -2.47
C ALA A 154 -0.17 -1.32 -1.64
N CYS A 155 -0.07 -0.11 -2.20
CA CYS A 155 -0.59 1.12 -1.60
C CYS A 155 -2.13 1.14 -1.62
N ASP A 156 -2.72 1.95 -0.75
CA ASP A 156 -4.18 2.08 -0.65
C ASP A 156 -4.76 2.86 -1.83
N LEU A 157 -4.07 3.92 -2.26
CA LEU A 157 -4.49 4.79 -3.38
C LEU A 157 -3.30 5.05 -4.33
N ARG A 158 -3.61 5.37 -5.60
CA ARG A 158 -2.66 5.62 -6.68
C ARG A 158 -3.08 6.87 -7.46
N VAL A 159 -2.20 7.85 -7.54
CA VAL A 159 -2.30 9.00 -8.43
C VAL A 159 -1.22 8.86 -9.47
N MET A 160 -1.55 8.85 -10.75
CA MET A 160 -0.60 8.64 -11.85
C MET A 160 -0.45 9.89 -12.71
N ALA A 161 0.76 10.13 -13.19
CA ALA A 161 1.05 11.16 -14.17
C ALA A 161 0.37 10.85 -15.50
N ASP A 162 -0.23 11.86 -16.11
CA ASP A 162 -0.61 11.84 -17.53
C ASP A 162 0.64 11.99 -18.39
N GLY A 163 0.63 11.38 -19.57
CA GLY A 163 1.73 11.41 -20.53
C GLY A 163 2.12 10.04 -21.06
N ASP A 164 3.33 9.93 -21.60
CA ASP A 164 3.86 8.67 -22.16
C ASP A 164 4.48 7.81 -21.06
N PHE A 165 3.63 7.39 -20.13
CA PHE A 165 3.97 6.55 -18.99
C PHE A 165 3.14 5.27 -18.98
N PHE A 166 3.63 4.26 -18.25
CA PHE A 166 3.03 2.94 -18.23
C PHE A 166 3.03 2.32 -16.83
N ILE A 167 1.99 1.52 -16.54
CA ILE A 167 1.94 0.66 -15.36
C ILE A 167 1.51 -0.75 -15.75
N GLY A 168 2.25 -1.79 -15.34
CA GLY A 168 1.89 -3.16 -15.74
C GLY A 168 2.87 -4.24 -15.33
N GLN A 169 2.61 -5.46 -15.84
CA GLN A 169 3.28 -6.71 -15.46
C GLN A 169 3.90 -7.38 -16.69
N PRO A 170 5.12 -7.04 -17.09
CA PRO A 170 5.77 -7.63 -18.27
C PRO A 170 6.52 -8.94 -17.98
N GLU A 171 6.44 -9.50 -16.78
CA GLU A 171 7.24 -10.63 -16.30
C GLU A 171 7.14 -11.87 -17.20
N ILE A 172 5.98 -12.10 -17.82
CA ILE A 172 5.76 -13.24 -18.72
C ILE A 172 6.73 -13.24 -19.90
N LEU A 173 7.17 -12.07 -20.34
CA LEU A 173 8.14 -11.90 -21.41
C LEU A 173 9.57 -12.32 -21.02
N LEU A 174 9.80 -12.50 -19.70
CA LEU A 174 11.04 -13.04 -19.14
C LEU A 174 10.91 -14.52 -18.75
N GLY A 175 9.78 -15.18 -19.07
CA GLY A 175 9.49 -16.55 -18.69
C GLY A 175 9.17 -16.77 -17.22
N ILE A 176 8.80 -15.70 -16.49
CA ILE A 176 8.39 -15.74 -15.08
C ILE A 176 7.00 -15.11 -14.93
N ILE A 177 6.47 -15.11 -13.72
CA ILE A 177 5.19 -14.45 -13.39
C ILE A 177 5.44 -13.33 -12.36
N PRO A 178 4.51 -12.38 -12.20
CA PRO A 178 4.54 -11.40 -11.11
C PRO A 178 4.74 -12.08 -9.75
N GLY A 179 5.75 -11.66 -9.00
CA GLY A 179 6.18 -12.31 -7.75
C GLY A 179 5.95 -11.48 -6.49
N GLY A 180 5.70 -10.17 -6.59
CA GLY A 180 5.45 -9.26 -5.45
C GLY A 180 3.98 -9.08 -5.10
N GLY A 181 3.08 -9.85 -5.74
CA GLY A 181 1.64 -9.82 -5.47
C GLY A 181 0.79 -9.33 -6.64
N GLY A 182 1.37 -9.06 -7.81
CA GLY A 182 0.67 -8.53 -8.98
C GLY A 182 -0.50 -9.40 -9.42
N THR A 183 -0.33 -10.71 -9.47
CA THR A 183 -1.43 -11.64 -9.81
C THR A 183 -2.63 -11.53 -8.85
N GLN A 184 -2.38 -11.17 -7.59
CA GLN A 184 -3.42 -11.09 -6.56
C GLN A 184 -4.03 -9.69 -6.47
N ARG A 185 -3.18 -8.64 -6.50
CA ARG A 185 -3.60 -7.25 -6.32
C ARG A 185 -4.28 -6.70 -7.55
N LEU A 186 -3.69 -6.91 -8.74
CA LEU A 186 -4.29 -6.46 -10.00
C LEU A 186 -5.65 -7.13 -10.23
N THR A 187 -5.77 -8.45 -9.94
CA THR A 187 -7.04 -9.17 -10.05
C THR A 187 -8.14 -8.58 -9.18
N ARG A 188 -7.79 -8.07 -7.99
CA ARG A 188 -8.75 -7.42 -7.08
C ARG A 188 -9.14 -6.02 -7.53
N LEU A 189 -8.30 -5.35 -8.31
CA LEU A 189 -8.58 -4.03 -8.85
C LEU A 189 -9.41 -4.08 -10.14
N ILE A 190 -9.02 -4.93 -11.11
CA ILE A 190 -9.60 -4.91 -12.45
C ILE A 190 -10.39 -6.17 -12.82
N GLY A 191 -10.48 -7.13 -11.91
CA GLY A 191 -11.15 -8.42 -12.11
C GLY A 191 -10.28 -9.47 -12.79
N THR A 192 -10.68 -10.73 -12.64
CA THR A 192 -9.88 -11.92 -13.01
C THR A 192 -9.53 -11.96 -14.51
N HIS A 193 -10.52 -11.74 -15.37
CA HIS A 193 -10.33 -11.88 -16.81
C HIS A 193 -9.36 -10.85 -17.37
N ARG A 194 -9.57 -9.57 -17.04
CA ARG A 194 -8.69 -8.48 -17.51
C ARG A 194 -7.27 -8.61 -16.97
N SER A 195 -7.14 -9.02 -15.71
CA SER A 195 -5.84 -9.23 -15.08
C SER A 195 -5.08 -10.39 -15.75
N LEU A 196 -5.74 -11.53 -16.01
CA LEU A 196 -5.11 -12.66 -16.68
C LEU A 196 -4.65 -12.27 -18.09
N ALA A 197 -5.52 -11.61 -18.88
CA ALA A 197 -5.18 -11.17 -20.23
C ALA A 197 -3.96 -10.22 -20.23
N ALA A 198 -3.96 -9.19 -19.36
CA ALA A 198 -2.86 -8.25 -19.26
C ALA A 198 -1.53 -8.91 -18.85
N ILE A 199 -1.55 -9.86 -17.91
CA ILE A 199 -0.36 -10.60 -17.48
C ILE A 199 0.16 -11.51 -18.61
N LEU A 200 -0.71 -12.22 -19.31
CA LEU A 200 -0.31 -13.10 -20.41
C LEU A 200 0.21 -12.34 -21.62
N GLU A 201 -0.35 -11.18 -21.92
CA GLU A 201 0.15 -10.32 -22.99
C GLU A 201 1.47 -9.64 -22.61
N GLY A 202 1.68 -9.36 -21.30
CA GLY A 202 2.84 -8.63 -20.80
C GLY A 202 2.86 -7.15 -21.20
N LYS A 203 1.73 -6.64 -21.73
CA LYS A 203 1.59 -5.25 -22.16
C LYS A 203 1.14 -4.39 -20.96
N PRO A 204 1.87 -3.32 -20.64
CA PRO A 204 1.45 -2.38 -19.59
C PRO A 204 0.32 -1.48 -20.08
N PHE A 205 -0.43 -0.92 -19.14
CA PHE A 205 -1.48 0.06 -19.36
C PHE A 205 -0.89 1.46 -19.50
N THR A 206 -1.41 2.26 -20.42
CA THR A 206 -1.27 3.72 -20.43
C THR A 206 -2.02 4.33 -19.23
N PRO A 207 -1.77 5.60 -18.84
CA PRO A 207 -2.51 6.25 -17.77
C PRO A 207 -4.04 6.20 -17.97
N ALA A 208 -4.50 6.46 -19.18
CA ALA A 208 -5.92 6.44 -19.54
C ALA A 208 -6.54 5.04 -19.39
N GLU A 209 -5.84 3.99 -19.89
CA GLU A 209 -6.27 2.59 -19.75
C GLU A 209 -6.28 2.17 -18.28
N ALA A 210 -5.25 2.55 -17.50
CA ALA A 210 -5.14 2.23 -16.07
C ALA A 210 -6.28 2.85 -15.26
N LEU A 211 -6.66 4.10 -15.54
CA LEU A 211 -7.80 4.78 -14.93
C LEU A 211 -9.13 4.10 -15.34
N ALA A 212 -9.32 3.86 -16.63
CA ALA A 212 -10.55 3.24 -17.14
C ALA A 212 -10.79 1.83 -16.61
N ASN A 213 -9.71 1.08 -16.33
CA ASN A 213 -9.76 -0.27 -15.76
C ASN A 213 -9.80 -0.29 -14.24
N GLY A 214 -9.52 0.82 -13.55
CA GLY A 214 -9.43 0.87 -12.09
C GLY A 214 -8.07 0.41 -11.53
N ALA A 215 -7.05 0.28 -12.37
CA ALA A 215 -5.68 -0.03 -11.92
C ALA A 215 -5.01 1.16 -11.22
N VAL A 216 -5.47 2.39 -11.48
CA VAL A 216 -5.15 3.62 -10.74
C VAL A 216 -6.42 4.39 -10.42
N ASP A 217 -6.37 5.24 -9.39
CA ASP A 217 -7.55 5.94 -8.86
C ASP A 217 -7.72 7.33 -9.48
N LYS A 218 -6.61 7.94 -9.94
CA LYS A 218 -6.62 9.29 -10.54
C LYS A 218 -5.46 9.47 -11.51
N VAL A 219 -5.70 10.23 -12.59
CA VAL A 219 -4.66 10.68 -13.53
C VAL A 219 -4.66 12.20 -13.55
N VAL A 220 -3.48 12.80 -13.46
CA VAL A 220 -3.29 14.26 -13.39
C VAL A 220 -2.01 14.66 -14.12
N PRO A 221 -1.81 15.94 -14.51
CA PRO A 221 -0.53 16.41 -15.05
C PRO A 221 0.64 16.03 -14.14
N GLN A 222 1.78 15.67 -14.72
CA GLN A 222 2.93 15.11 -14.02
C GLN A 222 3.41 16.00 -12.86
N ASP A 223 3.43 17.33 -13.06
CA ASP A 223 3.83 18.31 -12.05
C ASP A 223 2.86 18.40 -10.85
N LYS A 224 1.66 17.85 -10.98
CA LYS A 224 0.61 17.85 -9.94
C LYS A 224 0.51 16.54 -9.15
N VAL A 225 1.17 15.47 -9.60
CA VAL A 225 1.00 14.11 -9.04
C VAL A 225 1.26 14.07 -7.54
N VAL A 226 2.41 14.58 -7.09
CA VAL A 226 2.78 14.55 -5.66
C VAL A 226 1.85 15.42 -4.83
N ALA A 227 1.52 16.62 -5.29
CA ALA A 227 0.61 17.52 -4.60
C ALA A 227 -0.78 16.90 -4.43
N GLN A 228 -1.31 16.27 -5.50
CA GLN A 228 -2.62 15.61 -5.48
C GLN A 228 -2.62 14.37 -4.58
N ALA A 229 -1.52 13.60 -4.54
CA ALA A 229 -1.37 12.45 -3.65
C ALA A 229 -1.31 12.90 -2.17
N VAL A 230 -0.63 14.01 -1.88
CA VAL A 230 -0.57 14.61 -0.53
C VAL A 230 -1.96 15.09 -0.10
N GLU A 231 -2.70 15.78 -0.97
CA GLU A 231 -4.07 16.22 -0.70
C GLU A 231 -4.99 15.05 -0.33
N LEU A 232 -4.94 13.95 -1.08
CA LEU A 232 -5.69 12.73 -0.76
C LEU A 232 -5.24 12.11 0.56
N ALA A 233 -3.93 12.05 0.80
CA ALA A 233 -3.35 11.53 2.04
C ALA A 233 -3.78 12.34 3.26
N GLU A 234 -3.78 13.67 3.18
CA GLU A 234 -4.27 14.56 4.22
C GLU A 234 -5.78 14.39 4.43
N HIS A 235 -6.55 14.35 3.35
CA HIS A 235 -8.00 14.20 3.43
C HIS A 235 -8.40 12.92 4.17
N PHE A 236 -7.91 11.77 3.75
CA PHE A 236 -8.25 10.49 4.37
C PHE A 236 -7.53 10.27 5.71
N GLY A 237 -6.35 10.84 5.89
CA GLY A 237 -5.56 10.77 7.12
C GLY A 237 -6.19 11.49 8.33
N ARG A 238 -7.21 12.33 8.12
CA ARG A 238 -7.97 12.96 9.21
C ARG A 238 -8.85 11.98 9.99
N ARG A 239 -9.15 10.80 9.43
CA ARG A 239 -9.96 9.77 10.09
C ARG A 239 -9.20 9.12 11.24
N SER A 240 -9.91 8.58 12.21
CA SER A 240 -9.30 7.82 13.32
C SER A 240 -8.39 6.71 12.78
N LYS A 241 -7.12 6.69 13.21
CA LYS A 241 -6.13 5.69 12.79
C LYS A 241 -6.62 4.26 13.07
N GLY A 242 -7.31 4.05 14.21
CA GLY A 242 -7.90 2.77 14.55
C GLY A 242 -9.02 2.35 13.60
N SER A 243 -9.89 3.30 13.19
CA SER A 243 -10.98 3.02 12.24
C SER A 243 -10.44 2.76 10.83
N VAL A 244 -9.40 3.49 10.40
CA VAL A 244 -8.71 3.22 9.12
C VAL A 244 -8.12 1.81 9.12
N ALA A 245 -7.43 1.39 10.19
CA ALA A 245 -6.89 0.04 10.31
C ALA A 245 -7.98 -1.03 10.25
N ALA A 246 -9.07 -0.85 10.99
CA ALA A 246 -10.20 -1.78 10.99
C ALA A 246 -10.84 -1.93 9.61
N ALA A 247 -11.12 -0.79 8.93
CA ALA A 247 -11.66 -0.79 7.59
C ALA A 247 -10.73 -1.49 6.58
N LYS A 248 -9.42 -1.18 6.62
CA LYS A 248 -8.43 -1.82 5.73
C LYS A 248 -8.36 -3.33 5.96
N ARG A 249 -8.33 -3.80 7.22
CA ARG A 249 -8.32 -5.23 7.51
C ARG A 249 -9.60 -5.92 7.04
N SER A 250 -10.75 -5.34 7.27
CA SER A 250 -12.03 -5.88 6.80
C SER A 250 -12.09 -5.97 5.27
N VAL A 251 -11.67 -4.92 4.56
CA VAL A 251 -11.69 -4.86 3.09
C VAL A 251 -10.63 -5.78 2.47
N TYR A 252 -9.36 -5.65 2.88
CA TYR A 252 -8.27 -6.40 2.23
C TYR A 252 -8.25 -7.88 2.59
N PHE A 253 -8.50 -8.24 3.85
CA PHE A 253 -8.43 -9.62 4.30
C PHE A 253 -9.80 -10.27 4.37
N GLY A 254 -10.78 -9.63 4.98
CA GLY A 254 -12.15 -10.11 5.02
C GLY A 254 -12.77 -10.27 3.62
N GLY A 255 -12.60 -9.26 2.75
CA GLY A 255 -13.06 -9.31 1.36
C GLY A 255 -12.36 -10.35 0.47
N SER A 256 -11.34 -11.04 1.00
CA SER A 256 -10.62 -12.13 0.30
C SER A 256 -11.00 -13.53 0.81
N MET A 257 -11.96 -13.62 1.71
CA MET A 257 -12.47 -14.85 2.33
C MET A 257 -13.85 -15.22 1.76
N SER A 258 -14.45 -16.28 2.28
CA SER A 258 -15.89 -16.52 2.08
C SER A 258 -16.67 -15.34 2.70
N LEU A 259 -17.90 -15.09 2.20
CA LEU A 259 -18.72 -14.00 2.77
C LEU A 259 -18.92 -14.19 4.28
N GLU A 260 -19.16 -15.40 4.74
CA GLU A 260 -19.36 -15.73 6.15
C GLU A 260 -18.12 -15.40 7.00
N ASP A 261 -16.94 -15.84 6.57
CA ASP A 261 -15.67 -15.55 7.25
C ASP A 261 -15.34 -14.05 7.21
N GLY A 262 -15.60 -13.39 6.08
CA GLY A 262 -15.41 -11.95 5.93
C GLY A 262 -16.30 -11.14 6.87
N LEU A 263 -17.58 -11.52 7.00
CA LEU A 263 -18.52 -10.92 7.97
C LEU A 263 -18.09 -11.18 9.42
N HIS A 264 -17.43 -12.31 9.70
CA HIS A 264 -16.87 -12.56 11.03
C HIS A 264 -15.71 -11.60 11.34
N VAL A 265 -14.81 -11.37 10.40
CA VAL A 265 -13.74 -10.37 10.52
C VAL A 265 -14.31 -8.97 10.73
N GLU A 266 -15.27 -8.56 9.91
CA GLU A 266 -15.93 -7.25 10.00
C GLU A 266 -16.56 -7.03 11.37
N ARG A 267 -17.31 -8.01 11.89
CA ARG A 267 -17.91 -7.91 13.24
C ARG A 267 -16.86 -7.75 14.34
N ALA A 268 -15.75 -8.49 14.26
CA ALA A 268 -14.68 -8.38 15.25
C ALA A 268 -14.03 -6.99 15.21
N GLU A 269 -13.74 -6.47 14.02
CA GLU A 269 -13.18 -5.12 13.85
C GLU A 269 -14.18 -4.04 14.29
N PHE A 270 -15.47 -4.17 13.95
CA PHE A 270 -16.53 -3.25 14.38
C PHE A 270 -16.63 -3.19 15.91
N PHE A 271 -16.72 -4.35 16.59
CA PHE A 271 -16.76 -4.40 18.05
C PHE A 271 -15.54 -3.74 18.68
N THR A 272 -14.36 -3.98 18.15
CA THR A 272 -13.12 -3.35 18.63
C THR A 272 -13.22 -1.82 18.55
N ARG A 273 -13.83 -1.28 17.48
CA ARG A 273 -14.00 0.17 17.31
C ARG A 273 -15.10 0.74 18.20
N VAL A 274 -16.22 0.04 18.33
CA VAL A 274 -17.31 0.45 19.23
C VAL A 274 -16.83 0.55 20.68
N MET A 275 -15.99 -0.38 21.13
CA MET A 275 -15.46 -0.40 22.51
C MET A 275 -14.25 0.53 22.71
N SER A 276 -13.66 1.09 21.65
CA SER A 276 -12.48 1.94 21.77
C SER A 276 -12.82 3.33 22.32
N LYS A 277 -11.87 3.95 23.03
CA LYS A 277 -12.06 5.28 23.61
C LYS A 277 -12.42 6.33 22.56
N ASP A 278 -11.68 6.41 21.47
CA ASP A 278 -11.92 7.34 20.38
C ASP A 278 -13.26 7.08 19.67
N GLY A 279 -13.64 5.81 19.47
CA GLY A 279 -14.96 5.44 18.94
C GLY A 279 -16.11 5.89 19.84
N GLN A 280 -15.97 5.67 21.16
CA GLN A 280 -16.96 6.10 22.15
C GLN A 280 -17.10 7.64 22.19
N GLU A 281 -15.98 8.37 22.15
CA GLU A 281 -15.98 9.84 22.12
C GLU A 281 -16.70 10.39 20.89
N LEU A 282 -16.40 9.86 19.68
CA LEU A 282 -17.02 10.29 18.44
C LEU A 282 -18.52 9.96 18.38
N MET A 283 -18.95 8.80 18.87
CA MET A 283 -20.38 8.45 18.96
C MET A 283 -21.11 9.34 19.96
N LEU A 284 -20.50 9.68 21.08
CA LEU A 284 -21.05 10.60 22.06
C LEU A 284 -21.22 12.02 21.48
N ASP A 285 -20.25 12.49 20.71
CA ASP A 285 -20.34 13.79 20.05
C ASP A 285 -21.46 13.80 18.98
N TYR A 286 -21.63 12.69 18.25
CA TYR A 286 -22.77 12.51 17.32
C TYR A 286 -24.11 12.63 18.06
N MET A 287 -24.28 11.91 19.17
CA MET A 287 -25.53 11.97 19.97
C MET A 287 -25.79 13.36 20.51
N LYS A 288 -24.80 14.03 21.10
CA LYS A 288 -24.92 15.40 21.60
C LYS A 288 -25.33 16.40 20.51
N THR A 289 -24.81 16.22 19.29
CA THR A 289 -25.19 17.07 18.15
C THR A 289 -26.62 16.80 17.74
N THR A 290 -27.07 15.56 17.70
CA THR A 290 -28.44 15.15 17.44
C THR A 290 -29.40 15.79 18.47
N ASP A 291 -29.10 15.66 19.77
CA ASP A 291 -29.94 16.23 20.85
C ASP A 291 -30.02 17.76 20.77
N ALA A 292 -28.93 18.41 20.35
CA ALA A 292 -28.85 19.86 20.28
C ALA A 292 -29.58 20.47 19.04
N THR A 293 -29.63 19.71 17.94
CA THR A 293 -30.18 20.18 16.66
C THR A 293 -31.57 19.62 16.35
N GLY A 294 -31.96 18.52 17.02
CA GLY A 294 -33.19 17.78 16.72
C GLY A 294 -33.12 17.00 15.39
N GLU A 295 -31.94 16.93 14.76
CA GLU A 295 -31.74 16.24 13.50
C GLU A 295 -30.45 15.39 13.54
N LEU A 296 -30.44 14.29 12.79
CA LEU A 296 -29.27 13.41 12.67
C LEU A 296 -28.13 14.15 11.91
N PRO A 297 -26.94 14.31 12.48
CA PRO A 297 -25.85 15.12 11.89
C PRO A 297 -25.49 14.73 10.45
N LEU A 298 -25.54 13.45 10.11
CA LEU A 298 -25.20 12.96 8.76
C LEU A 298 -26.34 13.13 7.73
N TYR A 299 -27.53 13.57 8.15
CA TYR A 299 -28.64 13.93 7.27
C TYR A 299 -28.74 15.46 7.06
N HIS A 300 -27.99 16.24 7.84
CA HIS A 300 -27.90 17.69 7.65
C HIS A 300 -26.74 18.00 6.68
N PRO A 301 -26.98 18.58 5.48
CA PRO A 301 -25.97 18.71 4.42
C PRO A 301 -24.68 19.43 4.86
N ASP A 302 -24.82 20.56 5.58
CA ASP A 302 -23.66 21.35 6.03
C ASP A 302 -22.83 20.59 7.08
N THR A 303 -23.49 19.93 8.03
CA THR A 303 -22.82 19.11 9.06
C THR A 303 -22.12 17.92 8.42
N TYR A 304 -22.75 17.27 7.44
CA TYR A 304 -22.15 16.18 6.70
C TYR A 304 -20.94 16.63 5.89
N ALA A 305 -21.04 17.74 5.16
CA ALA A 305 -19.91 18.32 4.43
C ALA A 305 -18.74 18.67 5.36
N GLN A 306 -19.03 19.25 6.53
CA GLN A 306 -18.02 19.53 7.55
C GLN A 306 -17.38 18.25 8.11
N ALA A 307 -18.19 17.21 8.38
CA ALA A 307 -17.69 15.91 8.84
C ALA A 307 -16.76 15.25 7.82
N LEU A 308 -17.10 15.30 6.52
CA LEU A 308 -16.26 14.83 5.44
C LEU A 308 -14.92 15.58 5.38
N ALA A 309 -14.95 16.90 5.54
CA ALA A 309 -13.77 17.75 5.49
C ALA A 309 -12.86 17.58 6.72
N SER A 310 -13.44 17.48 7.93
CA SER A 310 -12.68 17.36 9.19
C SER A 310 -12.28 15.93 9.55
N GLY A 311 -12.96 14.92 8.99
CA GLY A 311 -12.75 13.49 9.27
C GLY A 311 -13.59 12.93 10.41
N SER A 312 -14.43 13.74 11.05
CA SER A 312 -15.38 13.34 12.11
C SER A 312 -16.56 14.30 12.19
N VAL A 313 -17.67 13.82 12.75
CA VAL A 313 -18.80 14.72 13.06
C VAL A 313 -18.34 15.78 14.08
N PRO A 314 -18.67 17.07 13.87
CA PRO A 314 -18.25 18.13 14.76
C PRO A 314 -18.80 17.93 16.18
N GLY A 315 -17.94 17.88 17.18
CA GLY A 315 -18.29 17.96 18.59
C GLY A 315 -18.28 19.42 19.09
N ARG A 316 -18.89 19.69 20.22
CA ARG A 316 -18.94 21.05 20.83
C ARG A 316 -17.57 21.74 21.00
N ARG A 317 -16.44 21.01 20.96
CA ARG A 317 -15.10 21.59 21.07
C ARG A 317 -14.57 22.26 19.81
N SER A 318 -15.11 21.94 18.63
CA SER A 318 -14.64 22.51 17.35
C SER A 318 -15.24 23.88 17.02
N THR A 319 -16.30 24.31 17.71
CA THR A 319 -16.98 25.59 17.47
C THR A 319 -16.36 26.78 18.21
N GLN A 320 -15.36 26.57 19.09
CA GLN A 320 -14.72 27.66 19.84
C GLN A 320 -13.44 28.24 19.21
N THR A 321 -12.92 27.67 18.10
CA THR A 321 -11.65 28.12 17.50
C THR A 321 -11.82 29.08 16.31
N THR A 322 -13.05 29.48 15.95
CA THR A 322 -13.31 30.36 14.81
C THR A 322 -13.82 31.76 15.23
N ARG A 323 -13.62 32.15 16.50
CA ARG A 323 -13.82 33.52 16.93
C ARG A 323 -12.57 34.07 17.60
N ARG A 324 -11.59 34.45 16.79
CA ARG A 324 -10.68 35.58 17.07
C ARG A 324 -10.06 36.07 15.76
#